data_d9cad8fa6026fc0748482e54fa2d1de0
#
_entry.id   d9cad8fa6026fc0748482e54fa2d1de0
#
_cell.length_a   1.000
_cell.length_b   1.000
_cell.length_c   1.000
_cell.angle_alpha   90.00
_cell.angle_beta   90.00
_cell.angle_gamma   90.00
#
_symmetry.space_group_name_H-M   'P 1'
#
loop_
_entity.id
_entity.type
_entity.pdbx_description
1 polymer ?
#
loop_
_entity_poly.entity_id
_entity_poly.type
_entity_poly.pdbx_seq_one_letter_code
_entity_poly.pdbx_strand_id
1 'polypeptide(L)'
;QMCIRDSLSSFALLGAINGMMGSATFSGYLTPICAGFAGVVGYMTFVQAEMMNAKTLASLLPFFVISGVCTAGLTTDDPYWYHNNFSQLGDRTTFAARMFNSTLMLAGTCIIIVSYFAISELITTERIQRARHQMNKSTGTAADDRDITHFTLRIAILSLLLTISGLMFIGIGAFRYTPHPIMHNVCAKGLTVIMGVLMLSLPWLAPRIPKVMSVISALAILICSAIGIRMLMGQETLTNLEALAGLLFLAVS
;
A
#
# COMPACT_ATOMS: atom_id res chain seq x y z
N GLN A 1 9.62 5.12 6.57
CA GLN A 1 10.97 5.04 7.19
C GLN A 1 11.05 5.79 8.53
N MET A 2 10.41 6.97 8.67
CA MET A 2 10.48 7.73 9.93
C MET A 2 9.83 7.01 11.11
N CYS A 3 8.62 6.49 10.98
CA CYS A 3 7.89 5.89 12.12
C CYS A 3 8.58 4.65 12.71
N ILE A 4 9.15 3.77 11.88
CA ILE A 4 9.89 2.58 12.35
C ILE A 4 11.20 3.00 13.01
N ARG A 5 11.91 3.97 12.43
CA ARG A 5 13.12 4.53 13.01
C ARG A 5 12.83 5.22 14.34
N ASP A 6 11.72 5.95 14.41
CA ASP A 6 11.31 6.67 15.62
C ASP A 6 10.87 5.71 16.73
N SER A 7 10.20 4.60 16.39
CA SER A 7 9.86 3.54 17.35
C SER A 7 11.11 2.83 17.88
N LEU A 8 12.03 2.44 16.98
CA LEU A 8 13.29 1.79 17.37
C LEU A 8 14.18 2.72 18.21
N SER A 9 14.28 4.00 17.82
CA SER A 9 15.02 5.00 18.59
C SER A 9 14.35 5.27 19.95
N SER A 10 13.02 5.22 20.02
CA SER A 10 12.27 5.36 21.26
C SER A 10 12.53 4.21 22.23
N PHE A 11 12.51 2.97 21.75
CA PHE A 11 12.84 1.80 22.55
C PHE A 11 14.30 1.82 23.02
N ALA A 12 15.23 2.18 22.12
CA ALA A 12 16.63 2.29 22.46
C ALA A 12 16.88 3.39 23.50
N LEU A 13 16.21 4.54 23.39
CA LEU A 13 16.31 5.64 24.35
C LEU A 13 15.75 5.26 25.71
N LEU A 14 14.55 4.66 25.75
CA LEU A 14 13.94 4.18 27.01
C LEU A 14 14.81 3.10 27.67
N GLY A 15 15.39 2.20 26.89
CA GLY A 15 16.33 1.19 27.37
C GLY A 15 17.61 1.81 27.95
N ALA A 16 18.15 2.83 27.29
CA ALA A 16 19.33 3.57 27.78
C ALA A 16 19.02 4.32 29.10
N ILE A 17 17.87 4.99 29.18
CA ILE A 17 17.42 5.67 30.39
C ILE A 17 17.25 4.68 31.56
N ASN A 18 16.61 3.52 31.29
CA ASN A 18 16.46 2.45 32.28
C ASN A 18 17.83 1.93 32.76
N GLY A 19 18.77 1.74 31.86
CA GLY A 19 20.14 1.33 32.19
C GLY A 19 20.91 2.36 33.04
N MET A 20 20.68 3.65 32.79
CA MET A 20 21.33 4.74 33.56
C MET A 20 20.70 4.97 34.93
N MET A 21 19.38 4.87 35.05
CA MET A 21 18.64 5.16 36.30
C MET A 21 18.53 3.96 37.24
N GLY A 22 18.70 2.75 36.73
CA GLY A 22 18.38 1.51 37.43
C GLY A 22 16.88 1.21 37.45
N SER A 23 16.53 -0.08 37.41
CA SER A 23 15.15 -0.54 37.18
C SER A 23 14.14 -0.07 38.22
N ALA A 24 14.54 0.03 39.50
CA ALA A 24 13.67 0.48 40.58
C ALA A 24 13.32 1.97 40.48
N THR A 25 14.32 2.82 40.20
CA THR A 25 14.15 4.27 40.00
C THR A 25 13.37 4.55 38.74
N PHE A 26 13.69 3.86 37.64
CA PHE A 26 13.02 4.00 36.35
C PHE A 26 11.52 3.68 36.46
N SER A 27 11.14 2.61 37.19
CA SER A 27 9.72 2.25 37.38
C SER A 27 8.93 3.34 38.13
N GLY A 28 9.54 4.03 39.08
CA GLY A 28 8.93 5.16 39.79
C GLY A 28 8.64 6.38 38.90
N TYR A 29 9.48 6.62 37.90
CA TYR A 29 9.34 7.74 36.96
C TYR A 29 8.78 7.31 35.59
N LEU A 30 8.33 6.08 35.45
CA LEU A 30 7.84 5.54 34.18
C LEU A 30 6.69 6.35 33.59
N THR A 31 5.70 6.73 34.43
CA THR A 31 4.52 7.48 33.99
C THR A 31 4.87 8.85 33.41
N PRO A 32 5.63 9.74 34.09
CA PRO A 32 5.99 11.04 33.53
C PRO A 32 6.94 10.92 32.34
N ILE A 33 7.85 9.95 32.30
CA ILE A 33 8.72 9.69 31.15
C ILE A 33 7.89 9.29 29.94
N CYS A 34 6.96 8.34 30.08
CA CYS A 34 6.06 7.90 29.01
C CYS A 34 5.14 9.03 28.55
N ALA A 35 4.61 9.86 29.46
CA ALA A 35 3.76 11.00 29.14
C ALA A 35 4.53 12.07 28.35
N GLY A 36 5.73 12.41 28.77
CA GLY A 36 6.61 13.34 28.06
C GLY A 36 6.96 12.83 26.65
N PHE A 37 7.30 11.54 26.56
CA PHE A 37 7.61 10.89 25.30
C PHE A 37 6.42 10.86 24.37
N ALA A 38 5.24 10.49 24.85
CA ALA A 38 3.98 10.49 24.09
C ALA A 38 3.64 11.90 23.58
N GLY A 39 3.88 12.94 24.39
CA GLY A 39 3.70 14.34 23.99
C GLY A 39 4.62 14.74 22.84
N VAL A 40 5.92 14.42 22.93
CA VAL A 40 6.89 14.72 21.86
C VAL A 40 6.56 13.95 20.59
N VAL A 41 6.32 12.64 20.69
CA VAL A 41 5.97 11.82 19.53
C VAL A 41 4.63 12.28 18.92
N GLY A 42 3.65 12.59 19.74
CA GLY A 42 2.36 13.13 19.28
C GLY A 42 2.51 14.45 18.54
N TYR A 43 3.31 15.38 19.07
CA TYR A 43 3.60 16.65 18.40
C TYR A 43 4.33 16.45 17.07
N MET A 44 5.37 15.62 17.05
CA MET A 44 6.11 15.31 15.81
C MET A 44 5.20 14.66 14.76
N THR A 45 4.34 13.74 15.18
CA THR A 45 3.36 13.10 14.29
C THR A 45 2.34 14.11 13.75
N PHE A 46 1.87 15.04 14.58
CA PHE A 46 0.97 16.11 14.17
C PHE A 46 1.61 17.01 13.10
N VAL A 47 2.83 17.50 13.34
CA VAL A 47 3.57 18.33 12.37
C VAL A 47 3.80 17.57 11.06
N GLN A 48 4.13 16.29 11.13
CA GLN A 48 4.31 15.46 9.94
C GLN A 48 3.00 15.23 9.19
N ALA A 49 1.89 15.07 9.90
CA ALA A 49 0.56 14.94 9.30
C ALA A 49 0.13 16.20 8.54
N GLU A 50 0.45 17.39 9.06
CA GLU A 50 0.22 18.66 8.35
C GLU A 50 1.03 18.78 7.05
N MET A 51 2.23 18.19 7.02
CA MET A 51 3.11 18.16 5.83
C MET A 51 2.79 16.99 4.88
N MET A 52 1.84 16.13 5.23
CA MET A 52 1.51 14.93 4.46
C MET A 52 0.78 15.30 3.16
N ASN A 53 1.31 14.82 2.06
CA ASN A 53 0.70 14.92 0.74
C ASN A 53 0.47 13.53 0.12
N ALA A 54 -0.24 13.48 -1.02
CA ALA A 54 -0.55 12.21 -1.66
C ALA A 54 0.70 11.38 -2.03
N LYS A 55 1.79 12.02 -2.43
CA LYS A 55 3.06 11.35 -2.75
C LYS A 55 3.69 10.72 -1.51
N THR A 56 3.71 11.46 -0.40
CA THR A 56 4.21 10.94 0.89
C THR A 56 3.37 9.76 1.36
N LEU A 57 2.03 9.87 1.28
CA LEU A 57 1.12 8.79 1.65
C LEU A 57 1.34 7.55 0.77
N ALA A 58 1.47 7.72 -0.55
CA ALA A 58 1.75 6.64 -1.48
C ALA A 58 3.08 5.94 -1.17
N SER A 59 4.15 6.70 -0.87
CA SER A 59 5.46 6.13 -0.55
C SER A 59 5.53 5.42 0.80
N LEU A 60 4.66 5.79 1.75
CA LEU A 60 4.58 5.16 3.08
C LEU A 60 3.68 3.93 3.09
N LEU A 61 2.74 3.82 2.16
CA LEU A 61 1.77 2.73 2.10
C LEU A 61 2.40 1.33 2.06
N PRO A 62 3.44 1.06 1.24
CA PRO A 62 4.13 -0.23 1.24
C PRO A 62 4.70 -0.60 2.60
N PHE A 63 5.37 0.33 3.26
CA PHE A 63 5.96 0.10 4.59
C PHE A 63 4.89 -0.15 5.65
N PHE A 64 3.76 0.55 5.57
CA PHE A 64 2.63 0.35 6.45
C PHE A 64 2.04 -1.07 6.29
N VAL A 65 1.81 -1.51 5.06
CA VAL A 65 1.26 -2.85 4.79
C VAL A 65 2.23 -3.94 5.24
N ILE A 66 3.51 -3.84 4.86
CA ILE A 66 4.53 -4.83 5.26
C ILE A 66 4.64 -4.89 6.79
N SER A 67 4.70 -3.73 7.45
CA SER A 67 4.81 -3.66 8.92
C SER A 67 3.61 -4.29 9.61
N GLY A 68 2.38 -4.01 9.13
CA GLY A 68 1.15 -4.57 9.70
C GLY A 68 1.05 -6.08 9.50
N VAL A 69 1.37 -6.57 8.30
CA VAL A 69 1.37 -8.01 7.98
C VAL A 69 2.45 -8.75 8.78
N CYS A 70 3.68 -8.20 8.84
CA CYS A 70 4.75 -8.78 9.65
C CYS A 70 4.38 -8.83 11.14
N THR A 71 3.79 -7.74 11.68
CA THR A 71 3.33 -7.72 13.07
C THR A 71 2.28 -8.81 13.32
N ALA A 72 1.31 -8.97 12.42
CA ALA A 72 0.32 -10.03 12.53
C ALA A 72 0.96 -11.43 12.48
N GLY A 73 1.89 -11.65 11.55
CA GLY A 73 2.60 -12.92 11.41
C GLY A 73 3.48 -13.27 12.63
N LEU A 74 4.09 -12.27 13.26
CA LEU A 74 4.92 -12.46 14.45
C LEU A 74 4.12 -12.62 15.76
N THR A 75 2.88 -12.13 15.80
CA THR A 75 2.02 -12.18 16.99
C THR A 75 0.88 -13.20 16.90
N THR A 76 0.82 -13.97 15.81
CA THR A 76 -0.20 -15.01 15.64
C THR A 76 0.05 -16.22 16.55
N ASP A 77 -1.04 -16.78 17.07
CA ASP A 77 -1.00 -18.04 17.85
C ASP A 77 -0.93 -19.28 16.96
N ASP A 78 -0.95 -19.12 15.63
CA ASP A 78 -0.86 -20.21 14.68
C ASP A 78 0.56 -20.31 14.10
N PRO A 79 1.36 -21.30 14.52
CA PRO A 79 2.74 -21.44 14.03
C PRO A 79 2.82 -21.90 12.57
N TYR A 80 1.70 -22.37 11.98
CA TYR A 80 1.65 -22.94 10.63
C TYR A 80 0.86 -22.11 9.61
N TRP A 81 0.51 -20.87 9.95
CA TRP A 81 -0.27 -19.99 9.08
C TRP A 81 0.30 -19.85 7.66
N TYR A 82 1.62 -19.89 7.53
CA TYR A 82 2.33 -19.73 6.25
C TYR A 82 2.19 -20.94 5.31
N HIS A 83 1.67 -22.07 5.77
CA HIS A 83 1.46 -23.26 4.93
C HIS A 83 0.26 -23.15 3.99
N ASN A 84 -0.69 -22.27 4.28
CA ASN A 84 -1.93 -22.18 3.50
C ASN A 84 -2.03 -20.86 2.70
N ASN A 85 -2.35 -19.75 3.37
CA ASN A 85 -2.49 -18.43 2.74
C ASN A 85 -2.44 -17.32 3.80
N PHE A 86 -2.17 -16.08 3.37
CA PHE A 86 -2.17 -14.93 4.27
C PHE A 86 -3.51 -14.66 4.95
N SER A 87 -4.62 -15.04 4.33
CA SER A 87 -5.96 -14.85 4.89
C SER A 87 -6.16 -15.58 6.22
N GLN A 88 -5.38 -16.62 6.52
CA GLN A 88 -5.39 -17.29 7.83
C GLN A 88 -4.97 -16.37 8.97
N LEU A 89 -4.08 -15.40 8.71
CA LEU A 89 -3.74 -14.39 9.71
C LEU A 89 -4.96 -13.58 10.16
N GLY A 90 -5.91 -13.34 9.23
CA GLY A 90 -7.12 -12.55 9.49
C GLY A 90 -8.35 -13.34 9.94
N ASP A 91 -8.32 -14.67 9.92
CA ASP A 91 -9.53 -15.48 10.09
C ASP A 91 -9.97 -15.66 11.54
N ARG A 92 -9.04 -15.55 12.50
CA ARG A 92 -9.31 -15.67 13.94
C ARG A 92 -9.78 -14.35 14.57
N THR A 93 -10.15 -14.40 15.86
CA THR A 93 -10.55 -13.21 16.64
C THR A 93 -9.43 -12.66 17.52
N THR A 94 -8.19 -13.08 17.27
CA THR A 94 -6.99 -12.72 18.03
C THR A 94 -6.53 -11.29 17.75
N PHE A 95 -5.57 -10.80 18.52
CA PHE A 95 -4.91 -9.52 18.25
C PHE A 95 -4.26 -9.50 16.87
N ALA A 96 -3.55 -10.57 16.50
CA ALA A 96 -2.91 -10.73 15.20
C ALA A 96 -3.92 -10.57 14.05
N ALA A 97 -5.07 -11.23 14.16
CA ALA A 97 -6.12 -11.16 13.14
C ALA A 97 -6.72 -9.74 13.02
N ARG A 98 -6.92 -9.05 14.14
CA ARG A 98 -7.38 -7.65 14.12
C ARG A 98 -6.34 -6.73 13.47
N MET A 99 -5.05 -6.91 13.79
CA MET A 99 -3.96 -6.15 13.16
C MET A 99 -3.91 -6.36 11.66
N PHE A 100 -3.95 -7.62 11.20
CA PHE A 100 -3.97 -7.94 9.77
C PHE A 100 -5.15 -7.29 9.05
N ASN A 101 -6.35 -7.52 9.54
CA ASN A 101 -7.58 -7.02 8.92
C ASN A 101 -7.64 -5.48 8.91
N SER A 102 -7.27 -4.83 10.02
CA SER A 102 -7.21 -3.37 10.10
C SER A 102 -6.17 -2.79 9.14
N THR A 103 -5.02 -3.45 9.00
CA THR A 103 -3.98 -3.04 8.04
C THR A 103 -4.52 -3.05 6.61
N LEU A 104 -5.20 -4.12 6.20
CA LEU A 104 -5.79 -4.21 4.85
C LEU A 104 -6.89 -3.16 4.62
N MET A 105 -7.77 -2.96 5.60
CA MET A 105 -8.84 -1.95 5.50
C MET A 105 -8.28 -0.54 5.37
N LEU A 106 -7.28 -0.18 6.19
CA LEU A 106 -6.62 1.12 6.13
C LEU A 106 -5.81 1.27 4.84
N ALA A 107 -5.12 0.22 4.39
CA ALA A 107 -4.39 0.25 3.12
C ALA A 107 -5.34 0.49 1.95
N GLY A 108 -6.46 -0.21 1.88
CA GLY A 108 -7.47 0.01 0.84
C GLY A 108 -8.05 1.42 0.86
N THR A 109 -8.30 1.97 2.04
CA THR A 109 -8.74 3.36 2.21
C THR A 109 -7.68 4.34 1.71
N CYS A 110 -6.41 4.12 2.05
CA CYS A 110 -5.29 4.94 1.56
C CYS A 110 -5.15 4.86 0.04
N ILE A 111 -5.31 3.67 -0.57
CA ILE A 111 -5.28 3.50 -2.03
C ILE A 111 -6.36 4.38 -2.68
N ILE A 112 -7.59 4.37 -2.17
CA ILE A 112 -8.68 5.19 -2.72
C ILE A 112 -8.35 6.69 -2.61
N ILE A 113 -7.86 7.14 -1.45
CA ILE A 113 -7.51 8.55 -1.22
C ILE A 113 -6.36 8.98 -2.15
N VAL A 114 -5.28 8.21 -2.21
CA VAL A 114 -4.12 8.50 -3.07
C VAL A 114 -4.54 8.51 -4.54
N SER A 115 -5.38 7.56 -4.95
CA SER A 115 -5.90 7.48 -6.31
C SER A 115 -6.70 8.72 -6.69
N TYR A 116 -7.55 9.21 -5.80
CA TYR A 116 -8.30 10.44 -6.04
C TYR A 116 -7.38 11.64 -6.29
N PHE A 117 -6.35 11.82 -5.47
CA PHE A 117 -5.39 12.91 -5.66
C PHE A 117 -4.55 12.75 -6.93
N ALA A 118 -4.08 11.54 -7.22
CA ALA A 118 -3.30 11.25 -8.42
C ALA A 118 -4.12 11.53 -9.70
N ILE A 119 -5.36 11.09 -9.73
CA ILE A 119 -6.28 11.35 -10.85
C ILE A 119 -6.55 12.85 -10.99
N SER A 120 -6.78 13.56 -9.90
CA SER A 120 -6.99 15.02 -9.90
C SER A 120 -5.77 15.76 -10.44
N GLU A 121 -4.56 15.36 -10.05
CA GLU A 121 -3.29 15.92 -10.55
C GLU A 121 -3.12 15.66 -12.05
N LEU A 122 -3.42 14.44 -12.53
CA LEU A 122 -3.35 14.10 -13.95
C LEU A 122 -4.31 14.96 -14.78
N ILE A 123 -5.55 15.13 -14.34
CA ILE A 123 -6.55 15.97 -15.03
C ILE A 123 -6.09 17.43 -15.08
N THR A 124 -5.57 17.94 -13.96
CA THR A 124 -5.10 19.33 -13.86
C THR A 124 -3.90 19.56 -14.76
N THR A 125 -2.93 18.64 -14.75
CA THR A 125 -1.74 18.71 -15.63
C THR A 125 -2.14 18.73 -17.09
N GLU A 126 -3.08 17.87 -17.49
CA GLU A 126 -3.56 17.82 -18.87
C GLU A 126 -4.26 19.11 -19.29
N ARG A 127 -5.11 19.69 -18.42
CA ARG A 127 -5.76 20.97 -18.67
C ARG A 127 -4.75 22.10 -18.87
N ILE A 128 -3.73 22.18 -18.03
CA ILE A 128 -2.67 23.19 -18.12
C ILE A 128 -1.88 23.00 -19.44
N GLN A 129 -1.56 21.79 -19.82
CA GLN A 129 -0.84 21.52 -21.06
C GLN A 129 -1.67 21.90 -22.29
N ARG A 130 -2.97 21.57 -22.31
CA ARG A 130 -3.88 22.00 -23.40
C ARG A 130 -3.98 23.51 -23.50
N ALA A 131 -4.09 24.21 -22.37
CA ALA A 131 -4.13 25.67 -22.34
C ALA A 131 -2.82 26.27 -22.89
N ARG A 132 -1.65 25.75 -22.48
CA ARG A 132 -0.34 26.18 -23.02
C ARG A 132 -0.22 25.93 -24.52
N HIS A 133 -0.71 24.78 -24.98
CA HIS A 133 -0.70 24.43 -26.38
C HIS A 133 -1.54 25.39 -27.24
N GLN A 134 -2.73 25.75 -26.76
CA GLN A 134 -3.57 26.74 -27.42
C GLN A 134 -2.89 28.12 -27.49
N MET A 135 -2.23 28.57 -26.42
CA MET A 135 -1.47 29.82 -26.42
C MET A 135 -0.30 29.80 -27.41
N ASN A 136 0.48 28.71 -27.46
CA ASN A 136 1.60 28.58 -28.39
C ASN A 136 1.15 28.51 -29.86
N LYS A 137 0.01 27.87 -30.11
CA LYS A 137 -0.59 27.83 -31.45
C LYS A 137 -1.01 29.21 -31.96
N SER A 138 -1.49 30.07 -31.05
CA SER A 138 -1.84 31.46 -31.39
C SER A 138 -0.61 32.35 -31.64
N THR A 139 0.56 31.98 -31.11
CA THR A 139 1.84 32.69 -31.30
C THR A 139 2.71 32.13 -32.43
N GLY A 140 2.22 31.11 -33.18
CA GLY A 140 2.92 30.56 -34.33
C GLY A 140 4.14 29.68 -34.02
N THR A 141 4.37 29.35 -32.74
CA THR A 141 5.46 28.47 -32.32
C THR A 141 5.02 27.01 -32.48
N ALA A 142 5.80 26.20 -33.20
CA ALA A 142 5.53 24.77 -33.37
C ALA A 142 5.65 24.07 -32.00
N ALA A 143 4.54 23.60 -31.48
CA ALA A 143 4.52 22.79 -30.25
C ALA A 143 4.42 21.31 -30.59
N ASP A 144 5.12 20.47 -29.84
CA ASP A 144 5.05 19.00 -29.95
C ASP A 144 3.62 18.54 -29.62
N ASP A 145 2.85 18.20 -30.64
CA ASP A 145 1.42 17.89 -30.58
C ASP A 145 1.20 16.42 -30.18
N ARG A 146 1.48 16.10 -28.92
CA ARG A 146 1.12 14.80 -28.32
C ARG A 146 -0.20 14.91 -27.58
N ASP A 147 -1.28 15.13 -28.31
CA ASP A 147 -2.61 14.99 -27.71
C ASP A 147 -2.87 13.52 -27.33
N ILE A 148 -3.24 13.27 -26.07
CA ILE A 148 -3.55 11.92 -25.62
C ILE A 148 -4.94 11.58 -26.13
N THR A 149 -4.99 10.74 -27.16
CA THR A 149 -6.24 10.20 -27.69
C THR A 149 -7.03 9.50 -26.57
N HIS A 150 -8.31 9.82 -26.46
CA HIS A 150 -9.21 9.23 -25.45
C HIS A 150 -8.79 9.47 -23.98
N PHE A 151 -8.17 10.61 -23.66
CA PHE A 151 -7.70 10.93 -22.31
C PHE A 151 -8.77 10.70 -21.24
N THR A 152 -9.99 11.21 -21.46
CA THR A 152 -11.09 11.07 -20.48
C THR A 152 -11.44 9.60 -20.19
N LEU A 153 -11.48 8.76 -21.25
CA LEU A 153 -11.76 7.33 -21.10
C LEU A 153 -10.64 6.62 -20.32
N ARG A 154 -9.38 6.92 -20.64
CA ARG A 154 -8.20 6.35 -19.94
C ARG A 154 -8.22 6.69 -18.46
N ILE A 155 -8.46 7.94 -18.13
CA ILE A 155 -8.55 8.40 -16.73
C ILE A 155 -9.74 7.77 -16.00
N ALA A 156 -10.89 7.65 -16.65
CA ALA A 156 -12.06 6.99 -16.06
C ALA A 156 -11.78 5.50 -15.74
N ILE A 157 -11.15 4.78 -16.67
CA ILE A 157 -10.78 3.37 -16.46
C ILE A 157 -9.73 3.25 -15.34
N LEU A 158 -8.70 4.09 -15.34
CA LEU A 158 -7.67 4.11 -14.30
C LEU A 158 -8.28 4.37 -12.92
N SER A 159 -9.12 5.40 -12.80
CA SER A 159 -9.83 5.73 -11.57
C SER A 159 -10.70 4.57 -11.08
N LEU A 160 -11.44 3.93 -11.98
CA LEU A 160 -12.29 2.79 -11.66
C LEU A 160 -11.48 1.61 -11.15
N LEU A 161 -10.41 1.23 -11.84
CA LEU A 161 -9.54 0.11 -11.44
C LEU A 161 -8.89 0.34 -10.08
N LEU A 162 -8.35 1.54 -9.84
CA LEU A 162 -7.74 1.90 -8.56
C LEU A 162 -8.77 1.91 -7.42
N THR A 163 -9.96 2.46 -7.65
CA THR A 163 -11.04 2.49 -6.66
C THR A 163 -11.50 1.07 -6.32
N ILE A 164 -11.73 0.23 -7.33
CA ILE A 164 -12.13 -1.17 -7.10
C ILE A 164 -11.01 -1.93 -6.37
N SER A 165 -9.74 -1.70 -6.71
CA SER A 165 -8.60 -2.29 -5.98
C SER A 165 -8.63 -1.95 -4.50
N GLY A 166 -8.82 -0.68 -4.15
CA GLY A 166 -8.94 -0.25 -2.76
C GLY A 166 -10.15 -0.88 -2.04
N LEU A 167 -11.30 -0.96 -2.72
CA LEU A 167 -12.50 -1.64 -2.17
C LEU A 167 -12.27 -3.13 -1.96
N MET A 168 -11.53 -3.81 -2.84
CA MET A 168 -11.18 -5.22 -2.65
C MET A 168 -10.25 -5.42 -1.45
N PHE A 169 -9.26 -4.55 -1.23
CA PHE A 169 -8.44 -4.57 -0.02
C PHE A 169 -9.29 -4.40 1.25
N ILE A 170 -10.21 -3.43 1.25
CA ILE A 170 -11.14 -3.22 2.37
C ILE A 170 -11.99 -4.49 2.57
N GLY A 171 -12.50 -5.07 1.49
CA GLY A 171 -13.33 -6.28 1.54
C GLY A 171 -12.59 -7.49 2.12
N ILE A 172 -11.32 -7.71 1.77
CA ILE A 172 -10.51 -8.79 2.34
C ILE A 172 -10.37 -8.63 3.86
N GLY A 173 -10.12 -7.41 4.33
CA GLY A 173 -10.01 -7.12 5.76
C GLY A 173 -11.34 -7.15 6.51
N ALA A 174 -12.45 -6.74 5.86
CA ALA A 174 -13.77 -6.70 6.47
C ALA A 174 -14.45 -8.07 6.54
N PHE A 175 -14.29 -8.90 5.50
CA PHE A 175 -14.92 -10.22 5.41
C PHE A 175 -13.90 -11.31 5.77
N ARG A 176 -13.90 -11.77 7.02
CA ARG A 176 -13.08 -12.91 7.43
C ARG A 176 -13.50 -14.17 6.65
N TYR A 177 -12.53 -15.05 6.39
CA TYR A 177 -12.77 -16.23 5.55
C TYR A 177 -13.83 -17.17 6.12
N THR A 178 -13.71 -17.59 7.38
CA THR A 178 -14.62 -18.58 7.99
C THR A 178 -16.08 -18.12 8.03
N PRO A 179 -16.44 -16.89 8.49
CA PRO A 179 -17.84 -16.47 8.50
C PRO A 179 -18.37 -16.07 7.13
N HIS A 180 -17.52 -15.61 6.19
CA HIS A 180 -17.95 -15.08 4.89
C HIS A 180 -17.06 -15.55 3.72
N PRO A 181 -16.94 -16.88 3.48
CA PRO A 181 -15.98 -17.42 2.51
C PRO A 181 -16.21 -16.93 1.08
N ILE A 182 -17.45 -16.74 0.67
CA ILE A 182 -17.79 -16.28 -0.69
C ILE A 182 -17.32 -14.84 -0.88
N MET A 183 -17.69 -13.92 0.03
CA MET A 183 -17.30 -12.50 -0.06
C MET A 183 -15.80 -12.31 0.04
N HIS A 184 -15.13 -13.03 0.96
CA HIS A 184 -13.69 -13.00 1.09
C HIS A 184 -13.00 -13.45 -0.22
N ASN A 185 -13.41 -14.58 -0.79
CA ASN A 185 -12.84 -15.11 -2.03
C ASN A 185 -13.09 -14.20 -3.23
N VAL A 186 -14.26 -13.57 -3.32
CA VAL A 186 -14.57 -12.60 -4.38
C VAL A 186 -13.62 -11.41 -4.27
N CYS A 187 -13.40 -10.88 -3.07
CA CYS A 187 -12.48 -9.76 -2.86
C CYS A 187 -11.02 -10.17 -3.14
N ALA A 188 -10.55 -11.31 -2.62
CA ALA A 188 -9.17 -11.74 -2.77
C ALA A 188 -8.81 -12.09 -4.23
N LYS A 189 -9.63 -12.91 -4.89
CA LYS A 189 -9.43 -13.26 -6.31
C LYS A 189 -9.69 -12.06 -7.22
N GLY A 190 -10.71 -11.26 -6.91
CA GLY A 190 -11.02 -10.03 -7.63
C GLY A 190 -9.87 -9.04 -7.59
N LEU A 191 -9.22 -8.85 -6.45
CA LEU A 191 -8.03 -8.02 -6.32
C LEU A 191 -6.93 -8.47 -7.27
N THR A 192 -6.62 -9.77 -7.30
CA THR A 192 -5.57 -10.32 -8.18
C THR A 192 -5.86 -10.05 -9.65
N VAL A 193 -7.11 -10.25 -10.08
CA VAL A 193 -7.52 -9.98 -11.46
C VAL A 193 -7.41 -8.50 -11.79
N ILE A 194 -7.93 -7.62 -10.94
CA ILE A 194 -7.91 -6.16 -11.15
C ILE A 194 -6.47 -5.63 -11.21
N MET A 195 -5.60 -6.12 -10.33
CA MET A 195 -4.18 -5.76 -10.33
C MET A 195 -3.49 -6.22 -11.62
N GLY A 196 -3.77 -7.43 -12.08
CA GLY A 196 -3.28 -7.93 -13.37
C GLY A 196 -3.73 -7.05 -14.53
N VAL A 197 -5.02 -6.70 -14.58
CA VAL A 197 -5.56 -5.79 -15.61
C VAL A 197 -4.93 -4.40 -15.52
N LEU A 198 -4.77 -3.86 -14.32
CA LEU A 198 -4.13 -2.55 -14.10
C LEU A 198 -2.69 -2.55 -14.63
N MET A 199 -1.87 -3.54 -14.24
CA MET A 199 -0.48 -3.64 -14.68
C MET A 199 -0.35 -3.81 -16.19
N LEU A 200 -1.18 -4.65 -16.82
CA LEU A 200 -1.18 -4.86 -18.26
C LEU A 200 -1.64 -3.62 -19.05
N SER A 201 -2.62 -2.90 -18.51
CA SER A 201 -3.18 -1.72 -19.16
C SER A 201 -2.41 -0.42 -18.86
N LEU A 202 -1.49 -0.41 -17.91
CA LEU A 202 -0.74 0.76 -17.47
C LEU A 202 -0.05 1.52 -18.62
N PRO A 203 0.64 0.87 -19.58
CA PRO A 203 1.26 1.57 -20.70
C PRO A 203 0.26 2.34 -21.58
N TRP A 204 -0.97 1.84 -21.68
CA TRP A 204 -2.04 2.50 -22.41
C TRP A 204 -2.77 3.55 -21.57
N LEU A 205 -3.02 3.26 -20.28
CA LEU A 205 -3.74 4.17 -19.37
C LEU A 205 -2.92 5.42 -19.07
N ALA A 206 -1.61 5.28 -18.88
CA ALA A 206 -0.72 6.35 -18.48
C ALA A 206 0.54 6.42 -19.37
N PRO A 207 0.41 6.83 -20.65
CA PRO A 207 1.52 6.80 -21.64
C PRO A 207 2.68 7.74 -21.29
N ARG A 208 2.50 8.64 -20.32
CA ARG A 208 3.56 9.55 -19.85
C ARG A 208 4.44 8.93 -18.75
N ILE A 209 4.06 7.78 -18.23
CA ILE A 209 4.89 7.07 -17.25
C ILE A 209 6.17 6.57 -17.95
N PRO A 210 7.33 6.63 -17.27
CA PRO A 210 8.59 6.13 -17.81
C PRO A 210 8.46 4.67 -18.29
N LYS A 211 9.03 4.34 -19.44
CA LYS A 211 9.00 2.98 -20.00
C LYS A 211 9.54 1.92 -19.03
N VAL A 212 10.43 2.33 -18.14
CA VAL A 212 10.97 1.47 -17.07
C VAL A 212 9.86 0.89 -16.21
N MET A 213 8.83 1.67 -15.85
CA MET A 213 7.70 1.17 -15.06
C MET A 213 6.90 0.09 -15.81
N SER A 214 6.71 0.25 -17.12
CA SER A 214 6.05 -0.78 -17.95
C SER A 214 6.87 -2.07 -18.00
N VAL A 215 8.21 -1.96 -18.08
CA VAL A 215 9.11 -3.13 -18.06
C VAL A 215 9.04 -3.83 -16.70
N ILE A 216 9.08 -3.07 -15.59
CA ILE A 216 8.97 -3.64 -14.23
C ILE A 216 7.62 -4.32 -14.05
N SER A 217 6.51 -3.71 -14.49
CA SER A 217 5.17 -4.32 -14.44
C SER A 217 5.08 -5.62 -15.24
N ALA A 218 5.65 -5.65 -16.45
CA ALA A 218 5.69 -6.85 -17.28
C ALA A 218 6.52 -7.96 -16.61
N LEU A 219 7.67 -7.61 -16.04
CA LEU A 219 8.52 -8.55 -15.30
C LEU A 219 7.80 -9.10 -14.06
N ALA A 220 7.12 -8.25 -13.30
CA ALA A 220 6.32 -8.65 -12.15
C ALA A 220 5.23 -9.66 -12.53
N ILE A 221 4.50 -9.42 -13.62
CA ILE A 221 3.49 -10.34 -14.14
C ILE A 221 4.12 -11.69 -14.53
N LEU A 222 5.25 -11.67 -15.23
CA LEU A 222 5.95 -12.89 -15.65
C LEU A 222 6.40 -13.71 -14.43
N ILE A 223 6.97 -13.09 -13.42
CA ILE A 223 7.41 -13.75 -12.19
C ILE A 223 6.21 -14.34 -11.44
N CYS A 224 5.14 -13.57 -11.23
CA CYS A 224 3.93 -14.06 -10.59
C CYS A 224 3.29 -15.22 -11.36
N SER A 225 3.27 -15.16 -12.70
CA SER A 225 2.76 -16.23 -13.55
C SER A 225 3.60 -17.51 -13.44
N ALA A 226 4.92 -17.38 -13.44
CA ALA A 226 5.83 -18.53 -13.29
C ALA A 226 5.63 -19.24 -11.94
N ILE A 227 5.51 -18.47 -10.84
CA ILE A 227 5.26 -19.05 -9.51
C ILE A 227 3.83 -19.60 -9.41
N GLY A 228 2.84 -18.96 -10.03
CA GLY A 228 1.49 -19.50 -10.13
C GLY A 228 1.44 -20.86 -10.84
N ILE A 229 2.21 -21.05 -11.91
CA ILE A 229 2.36 -22.35 -12.60
C ILE A 229 3.01 -23.38 -11.66
N ARG A 230 4.07 -23.01 -10.94
CA ARG A 230 4.72 -23.90 -9.98
C ARG A 230 3.79 -24.30 -8.82
N MET A 231 2.95 -23.37 -8.36
CA MET A 231 1.90 -23.64 -7.37
C MET A 231 0.88 -24.66 -7.90
N LEU A 232 0.44 -24.52 -9.16
CA LEU A 232 -0.46 -25.51 -9.78
C LEU A 232 0.18 -26.90 -9.94
N MET A 233 1.51 -26.96 -10.06
CA MET A 233 2.28 -28.22 -10.07
C MET A 233 2.56 -28.77 -8.65
N GLY A 234 2.06 -28.11 -7.59
CA GLY A 234 2.26 -28.54 -6.21
C GLY A 234 3.67 -28.28 -5.64
N GLN A 235 4.47 -27.45 -6.30
CA GLN A 235 5.86 -27.15 -5.89
C GLN A 235 5.96 -25.91 -4.98
N GLU A 236 4.91 -25.11 -4.90
CA GLU A 236 4.88 -23.85 -4.12
C GLU A 236 3.57 -23.71 -3.35
N THR A 237 3.58 -22.91 -2.28
CA THR A 237 2.38 -22.60 -1.51
C THR A 237 1.68 -21.35 -2.04
N LEU A 238 0.37 -21.24 -1.79
CA LEU A 238 -0.39 -20.03 -2.12
C LEU A 238 0.17 -18.80 -1.38
N THR A 239 0.63 -18.98 -0.15
CA THR A 239 1.25 -17.90 0.65
C THR A 239 2.48 -17.31 -0.03
N ASN A 240 3.34 -18.13 -0.64
CA ASN A 240 4.52 -17.66 -1.36
C ASN A 240 4.13 -16.82 -2.59
N LEU A 241 3.10 -17.23 -3.32
CA LEU A 241 2.56 -16.46 -4.45
C LEU A 241 1.96 -15.13 -3.99
N GLU A 242 1.18 -15.12 -2.92
CA GLU A 242 0.55 -13.92 -2.35
C GLU A 242 1.62 -12.94 -1.82
N ALA A 243 2.64 -13.44 -1.11
CA ALA A 243 3.75 -12.63 -0.59
C ALA A 243 4.50 -11.95 -1.73
N LEU A 244 4.87 -12.71 -2.76
CA LEU A 244 5.60 -12.18 -3.89
C LEU A 244 4.77 -11.20 -4.70
N ALA A 245 3.52 -11.53 -4.99
CA ALA A 245 2.61 -10.63 -5.70
C ALA A 245 2.42 -9.31 -4.94
N GLY A 246 2.24 -9.38 -3.61
CA GLY A 246 2.16 -8.22 -2.75
C GLY A 246 3.42 -7.36 -2.79
N LEU A 247 4.61 -7.95 -2.65
CA LEU A 247 5.89 -7.24 -2.69
C LEU A 247 6.15 -6.60 -4.06
N LEU A 248 5.89 -7.33 -5.15
CA LEU A 248 6.07 -6.80 -6.51
C LEU A 248 5.08 -5.67 -6.82
N PHE A 249 3.82 -5.82 -6.37
CA PHE A 249 2.84 -4.74 -6.49
C PHE A 249 3.30 -3.48 -5.75
N LEU A 250 3.74 -3.62 -4.50
CA LEU A 250 4.25 -2.52 -3.69
C LEU A 250 5.52 -1.88 -4.28
N ALA A 251 6.31 -2.62 -5.05
CA ALA A 251 7.49 -2.10 -5.75
C ALA A 251 7.14 -1.30 -7.01
N VAL A 252 5.94 -1.50 -7.58
CA VAL A 252 5.46 -0.83 -8.80
C VAL A 252 4.55 0.36 -8.48
N SER A 253 3.92 0.38 -7.30
CA SER A 253 3.04 1.47 -6.85
C SER A 253 3.83 2.64 -6.25
#